data_8e3d30b7df367177dc998e39aba594e3
#
_entry.id   8e3d30b7df367177dc998e39aba594e3
#
_cell.length_a   1.000
_cell.length_b   1.000
_cell.length_c   1.000
_cell.angle_alpha   90.00
_cell.angle_beta   90.00
_cell.angle_gamma   90.00
#
_symmetry.space_group_name_H-M   'P 1'
#
loop_
_entity.id
_entity.type
_entity.pdbx_description
1 polymer ?
#
loop_
_entity_poly.entity_id
_entity_poly.type
_entity_poly.pdbx_seq_one_letter_code
_entity_poly.pdbx_strand_id
1 'polypeptide(L)'
;MSLDLPLEYRVMNAPYAHGGLVVNASEVGLLINSIKNIPTGSRLNIAVLFPKGFELTNFEVLAEIIWKDLYWEENWEGYRYGLKFIKILEEDRGKLEQILSGQFQLDEISSHP
;
A
#
# COMPACT_ATOMS: atom_id res chain seq x y z
N MET A 1 4.79 2.35 -10.23
CA MET A 1 5.10 0.91 -10.29
C MET A 1 3.87 0.10 -9.91
N SER A 2 3.53 -0.86 -10.73
CA SER A 2 2.40 -1.74 -10.47
C SER A 2 2.76 -2.82 -9.45
N LEU A 3 1.92 -3.00 -8.45
CA LEU A 3 2.13 -3.94 -7.35
C LEU A 3 0.82 -4.66 -7.04
N ASP A 4 0.95 -5.80 -6.35
CA ASP A 4 -0.20 -6.52 -5.81
C ASP A 4 0.16 -6.96 -4.40
N LEU A 5 0.41 -5.98 -3.54
CA LEU A 5 0.83 -6.23 -2.18
C LEU A 5 -0.32 -6.03 -1.20
N PRO A 6 -0.48 -6.92 -0.22
CA PRO A 6 -1.47 -6.73 0.82
C PRO A 6 -1.08 -5.57 1.73
N LEU A 7 -2.10 -4.92 2.26
CA LEU A 7 -1.89 -3.87 3.24
C LEU A 7 -2.94 -3.98 4.34
N GLU A 8 -2.60 -3.42 5.47
CA GLU A 8 -3.53 -3.18 6.54
C GLU A 8 -3.55 -1.68 6.80
N TYR A 9 -4.73 -1.11 7.02
CA TYR A 9 -4.82 0.30 7.33
C TYR A 9 -5.81 0.56 8.45
N ARG A 10 -5.60 1.68 9.11
CA ARG A 10 -6.50 2.16 10.14
C ARG A 10 -6.82 3.61 9.83
N VAL A 11 -8.10 3.94 9.78
CA VAL A 11 -8.54 5.33 9.63
C VAL A 11 -8.22 6.06 10.92
N MET A 12 -7.64 7.23 10.82
CA MET A 12 -7.27 8.04 11.99
C MET A 12 -8.47 8.26 12.89
N ASN A 13 -8.29 8.03 14.19
CA ASN A 13 -9.35 8.14 15.22
C ASN A 13 -10.41 7.05 15.14
N ALA A 14 -10.19 6.02 14.36
CA ALA A 14 -11.08 4.86 14.30
C ALA A 14 -10.39 3.65 14.94
N PRO A 15 -11.16 2.77 15.62
CA PRO A 15 -10.56 1.72 16.43
C PRO A 15 -10.16 0.45 15.66
N TYR A 16 -10.62 0.29 14.42
CA TYR A 16 -10.45 -0.97 13.72
C TYR A 16 -9.52 -0.86 12.52
N ALA A 17 -8.74 -1.91 12.31
CA ALA A 17 -7.93 -2.06 11.12
C ALA A 17 -8.73 -2.76 10.03
N HIS A 18 -8.40 -2.45 8.79
CA HIS A 18 -9.01 -3.04 7.61
C HIS A 18 -7.93 -3.50 6.65
N GLY A 19 -8.24 -4.51 5.85
CA GLY A 19 -7.35 -4.97 4.82
C GLY A 19 -7.61 -4.30 3.48
N GLY A 20 -6.60 -4.35 2.64
CA GLY A 20 -6.71 -3.84 1.27
C GLY A 20 -5.55 -4.34 0.43
N LEU A 21 -5.47 -3.83 -0.79
CA LEU A 21 -4.45 -4.22 -1.74
C LEU A 21 -3.79 -2.98 -2.34
N VAL A 22 -2.47 -2.94 -2.32
CA VAL A 22 -1.73 -1.91 -3.05
C VAL A 22 -1.69 -2.31 -4.51
N VAL A 23 -2.22 -1.45 -5.37
CA VAL A 23 -2.25 -1.66 -6.81
C VAL A 23 -1.04 -1.03 -7.46
N ASN A 24 -0.66 0.13 -6.99
CA ASN A 24 0.43 0.90 -7.56
C ASN A 24 1.06 1.77 -6.47
N ALA A 25 2.34 2.06 -6.62
CA ALA A 25 3.08 2.89 -5.69
C ALA A 25 4.06 3.81 -6.42
N SER A 26 4.29 4.97 -5.82
CA SER A 26 5.30 5.93 -6.24
C SER A 26 5.99 6.51 -5.01
N GLU A 27 6.93 7.41 -5.22
CA GLU A 27 7.63 8.07 -4.13
C GLU A 27 6.73 8.97 -3.28
N VAL A 28 5.57 9.35 -3.81
CA VAL A 28 4.70 10.34 -3.17
C VAL A 28 3.35 9.79 -2.74
N GLY A 29 2.99 8.58 -3.15
CA GLY A 29 1.69 8.06 -2.80
C GLY A 29 1.42 6.63 -3.25
N LEU A 30 0.21 6.19 -2.96
CA LEU A 30 -0.26 4.83 -3.28
C LEU A 30 -1.60 4.87 -4.00
N LEU A 31 -1.82 3.87 -4.82
CA LEU A 31 -3.12 3.53 -5.36
C LEU A 31 -3.53 2.21 -4.70
N ILE A 32 -4.65 2.20 -3.99
CA ILE A 32 -5.10 1.02 -3.26
C ILE A 32 -6.54 0.65 -3.58
N ASN A 33 -6.87 -0.62 -3.38
CA ASN A 33 -8.24 -1.11 -3.44
C ASN A 33 -8.67 -1.56 -2.05
N SER A 34 -9.92 -1.24 -1.69
CA SER A 34 -10.52 -1.70 -0.44
C SER A 34 -12.03 -1.79 -0.61
N ILE A 35 -12.66 -2.71 0.11
CA ILE A 35 -14.12 -2.82 0.12
C ILE A 35 -14.77 -1.77 1.01
N LYS A 36 -14.01 -1.10 1.85
CA LYS A 36 -14.53 -0.12 2.79
C LYS A 36 -14.73 1.23 2.11
N ASN A 37 -15.89 1.82 2.32
CA ASN A 37 -16.19 3.17 1.82
C ASN A 37 -15.66 4.20 2.82
N ILE A 38 -14.63 4.93 2.42
CA ILE A 38 -13.93 5.89 3.28
C ILE A 38 -14.01 7.27 2.62
N PRO A 39 -14.39 8.32 3.37
CA PRO A 39 -14.49 9.66 2.76
C PRO A 39 -13.15 10.18 2.26
N THR A 40 -13.19 10.90 1.14
CA THR A 40 -12.04 11.65 0.65
C THR A 40 -11.58 12.65 1.72
N GLY A 41 -10.28 12.80 1.86
CA GLY A 41 -9.71 13.65 2.92
C GLY A 41 -9.37 12.89 4.19
N SER A 42 -9.84 11.65 4.34
CA SER A 42 -9.50 10.84 5.50
C SER A 42 -8.01 10.53 5.52
N ARG A 43 -7.44 10.46 6.70
CA ARG A 43 -6.05 10.07 6.90
C ARG A 43 -5.99 8.64 7.40
N LEU A 44 -5.07 7.89 6.84
CA LEU A 44 -4.90 6.47 7.13
C LEU A 44 -3.49 6.20 7.61
N ASN A 45 -3.37 5.39 8.66
CA ASN A 45 -2.10 4.75 9.01
C ASN A 45 -2.07 3.43 8.26
N ILE A 46 -1.09 3.26 7.41
CA ILE A 46 -1.01 2.13 6.50
C ILE A 46 0.27 1.34 6.76
N ALA A 47 0.12 0.01 6.84
CA ALA A 47 1.24 -0.90 6.83
C ALA A 47 1.15 -1.75 5.56
N VAL A 48 2.12 -1.61 4.68
CA VAL A 48 2.20 -2.39 3.44
C VAL A 48 3.13 -3.57 3.69
N LEU A 49 2.62 -4.77 3.44
CA LEU A 49 3.35 -6.01 3.66
C LEU A 49 4.05 -6.42 2.37
N PHE A 50 5.32 -6.78 2.48
CA PHE A 50 6.07 -7.24 1.32
C PHE A 50 7.15 -8.24 1.73
N PRO A 51 7.51 -9.17 0.83
CA PRO A 51 8.57 -10.13 1.14
C PRO A 51 9.94 -9.48 1.04
N LYS A 52 10.82 -9.85 1.94
CA LYS A 52 12.22 -9.46 1.92
C LYS A 52 13.07 -10.68 2.32
N GLY A 53 13.70 -11.30 1.33
CA GLY A 53 14.35 -12.57 1.55
C GLY A 53 13.32 -13.64 1.87
N PHE A 54 13.52 -14.34 2.95
CA PHE A 54 12.60 -15.37 3.43
C PHE A 54 11.65 -14.87 4.50
N GLU A 55 11.66 -13.56 4.73
CA GLU A 55 10.83 -12.94 5.76
C GLU A 55 9.77 -12.04 5.14
N LEU A 56 8.68 -11.89 5.87
CA LEU A 56 7.67 -10.90 5.55
C LEU A 56 7.97 -9.66 6.38
N THR A 57 8.05 -8.52 5.73
CA THR A 57 8.27 -7.24 6.41
C THR A 57 7.20 -6.25 6.01
N ASN A 58 7.23 -5.06 6.58
CA ASN A 58 6.31 -4.01 6.19
C ASN A 58 7.00 -2.65 6.21
N PHE A 59 6.40 -1.69 5.50
CA PHE A 59 6.67 -0.30 5.76
C PHE A 59 5.38 0.39 6.16
N GLU A 60 5.51 1.43 6.98
CA GLU A 60 4.37 2.16 7.50
C GLU A 60 4.40 3.60 7.03
N VAL A 61 3.23 4.14 6.78
CA VAL A 61 3.09 5.51 6.28
C VAL A 61 1.76 6.10 6.73
N LEU A 62 1.77 7.39 7.01
CA LEU A 62 0.55 8.17 7.17
C LEU A 62 0.23 8.80 5.82
N ALA A 63 -0.97 8.55 5.33
CA ALA A 63 -1.39 9.04 4.03
C ALA A 63 -2.80 9.62 4.08
N GLU A 64 -3.12 10.46 3.10
CA GLU A 64 -4.44 11.07 2.99
C GLU A 64 -5.07 10.67 1.67
N ILE A 65 -6.36 10.32 1.72
CA ILE A 65 -7.14 10.03 0.52
C ILE A 65 -7.38 11.32 -0.23
N ILE A 66 -6.87 11.41 -1.46
CA ILE A 66 -7.05 12.59 -2.31
C ILE A 66 -8.15 12.40 -3.35
N TRP A 67 -8.46 11.15 -3.69
CA TRP A 67 -9.61 10.84 -4.53
C TRP A 67 -10.04 9.39 -4.32
N LYS A 68 -11.28 9.09 -4.71
CA LYS A 68 -11.79 7.72 -4.68
C LYS A 68 -12.76 7.50 -5.84
N ASP A 69 -12.82 6.25 -6.32
CA ASP A 69 -13.74 5.81 -7.34
C ASP A 69 -14.34 4.47 -6.96
N LEU A 70 -15.51 4.19 -7.46
CA LEU A 70 -16.04 2.83 -7.45
C LEU A 70 -15.18 1.98 -8.38
N TYR A 71 -14.88 0.77 -7.94
CA TYR A 71 -14.09 -0.15 -8.74
C TYR A 71 -14.61 -1.56 -8.55
N TRP A 72 -14.79 -2.28 -9.64
CA TRP A 72 -15.19 -3.68 -9.57
C TRP A 72 -14.53 -4.49 -10.68
N GLU A 73 -14.32 -5.75 -10.36
CA GLU A 73 -13.91 -6.78 -11.28
C GLU A 73 -14.94 -7.90 -11.18
N GLU A 74 -14.75 -8.93 -11.97
CA GLU A 74 -15.73 -10.02 -12.13
C GLU A 74 -16.30 -10.53 -10.81
N ASN A 75 -15.48 -10.72 -9.78
CA ASN A 75 -15.90 -11.26 -8.49
C ASN A 75 -15.62 -10.33 -7.31
N TRP A 76 -15.38 -9.06 -7.57
CA TRP A 76 -15.02 -8.13 -6.52
C TRP A 76 -15.59 -6.76 -6.79
N GLU A 77 -16.15 -6.17 -5.74
CA GLU A 77 -16.69 -4.82 -5.79
C GLU A 77 -16.21 -4.05 -4.57
N GLY A 78 -15.80 -2.82 -4.79
CA GLY A 78 -15.33 -1.95 -3.73
C GLY A 78 -14.91 -0.61 -4.27
N TYR A 79 -13.84 -0.08 -3.71
CA TYR A 79 -13.37 1.27 -4.00
C TYR A 79 -11.88 1.26 -4.32
N ARG A 80 -11.50 2.18 -5.17
CA ARG A 80 -10.10 2.47 -5.45
C ARG A 80 -9.79 3.86 -4.94
N TYR A 81 -8.68 3.98 -4.24
CA TYR A 81 -8.27 5.21 -3.59
C TYR A 81 -6.92 5.67 -4.09
N GLY A 82 -6.81 6.97 -4.41
CA GLY A 82 -5.52 7.61 -4.58
C GLY A 82 -5.12 8.28 -3.28
N LEU A 83 -3.93 7.97 -2.80
CA LEU A 83 -3.42 8.43 -1.52
C LEU A 83 -2.11 9.17 -1.71
N LYS A 84 -1.96 10.30 -1.01
CA LYS A 84 -0.66 10.96 -0.95
C LYS A 84 -0.04 10.75 0.43
N PHE A 85 1.25 10.59 0.47
CA PHE A 85 1.96 10.47 1.74
C PHE A 85 1.96 11.80 2.48
N ILE A 86 1.64 11.73 3.78
CA ILE A 86 1.72 12.88 4.67
C ILE A 86 3.02 12.80 5.46
N LYS A 87 3.32 11.61 5.99
CA LYS A 87 4.51 11.39 6.80
C LYS A 87 4.98 9.95 6.63
N ILE A 88 6.25 9.81 6.36
CA ILE A 88 6.91 8.51 6.35
C ILE A 88 8.24 8.65 7.07
N LEU A 89 8.54 7.71 7.96
CA LEU A 89 9.80 7.70 8.66
C LEU A 89 10.92 7.31 7.71
N GLU A 90 12.15 7.76 7.99
CA GLU A 90 13.28 7.50 7.12
C GLU A 90 13.53 6.01 6.87
N GLU A 91 13.39 5.20 7.91
CA GLU A 91 13.51 3.76 7.79
C GLU A 91 12.48 3.18 6.82
N ASP A 92 11.23 3.63 6.92
CA ASP A 92 10.17 3.16 6.05
C ASP A 92 10.33 3.68 4.63
N ARG A 93 10.87 4.87 4.46
CA ARG A 93 11.16 5.39 3.13
C ARG A 93 12.21 4.53 2.43
N GLY A 94 13.20 4.06 3.15
CA GLY A 94 14.18 3.14 2.60
C GLY A 94 13.55 1.85 2.10
N LYS A 95 12.58 1.33 2.85
CA LYS A 95 11.83 0.13 2.45
C LYS A 95 11.00 0.39 1.21
N LEU A 96 10.33 1.54 1.15
CA LEU A 96 9.57 1.93 -0.04
C LEU A 96 10.47 2.01 -1.27
N GLU A 97 11.65 2.61 -1.14
CA GLU A 97 12.59 2.70 -2.24
C GLU A 97 13.03 1.32 -2.73
N GLN A 98 13.21 0.37 -1.82
CA GLN A 98 13.52 -1.01 -2.20
C GLN A 98 12.40 -1.63 -3.02
N ILE A 99 11.16 -1.38 -2.64
CA ILE A 99 10.01 -1.87 -3.39
C ILE A 99 9.97 -1.25 -4.77
N LEU A 100 10.12 0.06 -4.86
CA LEU A 100 10.08 0.77 -6.13
C LEU A 100 11.21 0.38 -7.07
N SER A 101 12.35 -0.02 -6.54
CA SER A 101 13.46 -0.50 -7.34
C SER A 101 13.36 -1.98 -7.67
N GLY A 102 12.37 -2.69 -7.15
CA GLY A 102 12.19 -4.11 -7.40
C GLY A 102 13.07 -5.02 -6.55
N GLN A 103 13.76 -4.49 -5.56
CA GLN A 103 14.70 -5.28 -4.76
C GLN A 103 14.04 -6.30 -3.85
N PHE A 104 12.74 -6.23 -3.66
CA PHE A 104 12.02 -7.25 -2.90
C PHE A 104 11.75 -8.51 -3.72
N GLN A 105 11.96 -8.48 -5.04
CA GLN A 105 11.69 -9.59 -5.94
C GLN A 105 12.91 -10.51 -6.03
N LEU A 106 13.19 -11.18 -4.92
CA LEU A 106 14.37 -12.04 -4.83
C LEU A 106 14.31 -13.27 -5.69
N ASP A 107 13.12 -13.74 -5.99
CA ASP A 107 12.93 -14.85 -6.90
C ASP A 107 13.48 -14.52 -8.29
N GLU A 108 13.37 -13.30 -8.72
CA GLU A 108 13.95 -12.87 -9.99
C GLU A 108 15.47 -12.92 -9.96
N ILE A 109 16.04 -12.53 -8.83
CA ILE A 109 17.48 -12.55 -8.66
C ILE A 109 17.98 -13.99 -8.58
N SER A 110 17.28 -14.83 -7.83
CA SER A 110 17.68 -16.21 -7.65
C SER A 110 17.50 -17.05 -8.90
N SER A 111 16.65 -16.63 -9.82
CA SER A 111 16.44 -17.33 -11.08
C SER A 111 17.53 -17.05 -12.10
N HIS A 112 18.42 -16.16 -11.81
CA HIS A 112 19.54 -15.83 -12.66
C HIS A 112 20.77 -16.57 -12.20
N PRO A 113 21.16 -17.56 -12.92
CA PRO A 113 22.36 -18.31 -12.58
C PRO A 113 23.62 -17.48 -12.69
#